data_b0ff586cbc202d0ef17c19c0adb2a351
#
_entry.id   b0ff586cbc202d0ef17c19c0adb2a351
#
_cell.length_a   1.000
_cell.length_b   1.000
_cell.length_c   1.000
_cell.angle_alpha   90.00
_cell.angle_beta   90.00
_cell.angle_gamma   90.00
#
_symmetry.space_group_name_H-M   'P 1'
#
loop_
_entity.id
_entity.type
_entity.pdbx_description
1 polymer ?
#
loop_
_entity_poly.entity_id
_entity_poly.type
_entity_poly.pdbx_seq_one_letter_code
_entity_poly.pdbx_strand_id
1 'polypeptide(L)'
;MKKTIAVFFALILSLAAFAPAFAEATPTAIDKAAFDALLASGPIASDETIAASAWATAVKEAGILRVGGTRTSFLFSQLDETDNGIRGFDAGLYQLLARYILGDENKFELTQVNSSTRESVLTSGQVDAVFATYSITPSRQEVISFAGPYYTSQYAVLVKNGNTEVTGIDGLADKIVATQAGSTGPSILAQFAPDAIVQEFEDDIQARTAVELGRTDAYVTDYTLILNSIVKNPGAYAVAGDAFGPEDPYGIGLPKDSDGVAFVNEFLKAIEDSGLWAQLWQISLGDRTGIDAAPAAPVIAE
;
A
#
# COMPACT_ATOMS: atom_id res chain seq x y z
N MET A 1 5.07 -88.03 11.96
CA MET A 1 4.46 -87.19 10.94
C MET A 1 4.06 -85.85 11.58
N LYS A 2 4.89 -84.82 11.47
CA LYS A 2 4.65 -83.51 12.04
C LYS A 2 4.18 -82.61 10.90
N LYS A 3 2.94 -82.08 10.97
CA LYS A 3 2.37 -81.15 10.03
C LYS A 3 2.75 -79.72 10.48
N THR A 4 3.54 -79.05 9.66
CA THR A 4 3.92 -77.63 9.84
C THR A 4 2.87 -76.73 9.18
N ILE A 5 2.18 -75.88 9.95
CA ILE A 5 1.23 -74.87 9.48
C ILE A 5 2.02 -73.64 9.23
N ALA A 6 2.09 -73.18 7.96
CA ALA A 6 2.64 -71.91 7.59
C ALA A 6 1.55 -70.80 7.72
N VAL A 7 1.79 -69.85 8.61
CA VAL A 7 0.94 -68.66 8.76
C VAL A 7 1.48 -67.57 7.80
N PHE A 8 0.70 -67.22 6.78
CA PHE A 8 0.96 -66.07 5.92
C PHE A 8 0.49 -64.83 6.62
N PHE A 9 1.42 -63.96 6.99
CA PHE A 9 1.12 -62.60 7.40
C PHE A 9 1.00 -61.74 6.15
N ALA A 10 -0.23 -61.34 5.80
CA ALA A 10 -0.47 -60.35 4.78
C ALA A 10 -0.23 -58.93 5.35
N LEU A 11 0.85 -58.31 4.94
CA LEU A 11 1.18 -56.91 5.25
C LEU A 11 0.31 -55.99 4.38
N ILE A 12 -0.76 -55.44 4.93
CA ILE A 12 -1.57 -54.41 4.27
C ILE A 12 -0.80 -53.11 4.38
N LEU A 13 -0.15 -52.70 3.28
CA LEU A 13 0.44 -51.39 3.13
C LEU A 13 -0.72 -50.39 2.86
N SER A 14 -1.14 -49.65 3.88
CA SER A 14 -2.05 -48.53 3.71
C SER A 14 -1.29 -47.40 3.05
N LEU A 15 -1.49 -47.20 1.73
CA LEU A 15 -1.12 -45.99 1.03
C LEU A 15 -2.00 -44.86 1.56
N ALA A 16 -1.48 -44.06 2.51
CA ALA A 16 -2.07 -42.80 2.84
C ALA A 16 -1.87 -41.89 1.63
N ALA A 17 -2.92 -41.66 0.85
CA ALA A 17 -2.96 -40.64 -0.17
C ALA A 17 -2.82 -39.29 0.52
N PHE A 18 -1.63 -38.70 0.46
CA PHE A 18 -1.44 -37.28 0.69
C PHE A 18 -2.16 -36.57 -0.43
N ALA A 19 -3.41 -36.16 -0.24
CA ALA A 19 -4.03 -35.14 -1.05
C ALA A 19 -3.26 -33.85 -0.75
N PRO A 20 -2.70 -33.17 -1.78
CA PRO A 20 -2.17 -31.84 -1.55
C PRO A 20 -3.34 -30.99 -1.05
N ALA A 21 -3.21 -30.43 0.15
CA ALA A 21 -4.08 -29.37 0.58
C ALA A 21 -3.89 -28.23 -0.44
N PHE A 22 -4.86 -28.05 -1.31
CA PHE A 22 -4.94 -26.85 -2.11
C PHE A 22 -5.11 -25.71 -1.09
N ALA A 23 -4.06 -24.93 -0.89
CA ALA A 23 -4.19 -23.67 -0.19
C ALA A 23 -5.33 -22.91 -0.90
N GLU A 24 -6.35 -22.55 -0.15
CA GLU A 24 -7.45 -21.74 -0.66
C GLU A 24 -6.84 -20.51 -1.32
N ALA A 25 -7.16 -20.26 -2.59
CA ALA A 25 -6.57 -19.15 -3.32
C ALA A 25 -6.96 -17.85 -2.60
N THR A 26 -5.97 -17.09 -2.17
CA THR A 26 -6.18 -15.79 -1.49
C THR A 26 -7.04 -14.89 -2.38
N PRO A 27 -8.13 -14.31 -1.85
CA PRO A 27 -8.99 -13.46 -2.66
C PRO A 27 -8.19 -12.25 -3.20
N THR A 28 -8.21 -12.05 -4.51
CA THR A 28 -7.55 -10.88 -5.13
C THR A 28 -8.45 -9.65 -5.16
N ALA A 29 -9.78 -9.85 -5.22
CA ALA A 29 -10.76 -8.77 -5.19
C ALA A 29 -11.02 -8.30 -3.77
N ILE A 30 -11.24 -6.99 -3.60
CA ILE A 30 -11.67 -6.42 -2.33
C ILE A 30 -13.13 -6.79 -2.06
N ASP A 31 -13.48 -7.08 -0.80
CA ASP A 31 -14.88 -7.21 -0.38
C ASP A 31 -15.53 -5.81 -0.36
N LYS A 32 -16.25 -5.49 -1.43
CA LYS A 32 -16.91 -4.19 -1.62
C LYS A 32 -17.92 -3.90 -0.51
N ALA A 33 -18.70 -4.90 -0.11
CA ALA A 33 -19.76 -4.72 0.89
C ALA A 33 -19.16 -4.46 2.28
N ALA A 34 -18.10 -5.19 2.65
CA ALA A 34 -17.39 -4.96 3.90
C ALA A 34 -16.69 -3.59 3.89
N PHE A 35 -16.08 -3.20 2.78
CA PHE A 35 -15.44 -1.89 2.64
C PHE A 35 -16.44 -0.75 2.77
N ASP A 36 -17.55 -0.78 2.04
CA ASP A 36 -18.59 0.25 2.08
C ASP A 36 -19.26 0.33 3.47
N ALA A 37 -19.48 -0.82 4.13
CA ALA A 37 -20.03 -0.87 5.50
C ALA A 37 -19.04 -0.27 6.52
N LEU A 38 -17.74 -0.51 6.36
CA LEU A 38 -16.70 0.08 7.21
C LEU A 38 -16.71 1.61 7.09
N LEU A 39 -16.71 2.14 5.87
CA LEU A 39 -16.76 3.59 5.64
C LEU A 39 -18.00 4.24 6.28
N ALA A 40 -19.17 3.61 6.11
CA ALA A 40 -20.43 4.09 6.68
C ALA A 40 -20.43 4.08 8.23
N SER A 41 -19.57 3.29 8.86
CA SER A 41 -19.42 3.25 10.33
C SER A 41 -18.41 4.26 10.88
N GLY A 42 -17.68 4.97 10.00
CA GLY A 42 -16.65 5.93 10.38
C GLY A 42 -17.15 7.08 11.25
N PRO A 43 -16.28 7.64 12.11
CA PRO A 43 -16.63 8.75 12.97
C PRO A 43 -16.95 10.03 12.19
N ILE A 44 -17.67 10.95 12.84
CA ILE A 44 -17.95 12.30 12.33
C ILE A 44 -17.44 13.27 13.40
N ALA A 45 -16.62 14.24 12.99
CA ALA A 45 -16.13 15.28 13.89
C ALA A 45 -17.25 16.21 14.35
N SER A 46 -17.13 16.71 15.58
CA SER A 46 -18.05 17.75 16.06
C SER A 46 -17.80 19.08 15.33
N ASP A 47 -18.79 19.95 15.30
CA ASP A 47 -18.62 21.30 14.74
C ASP A 47 -17.53 22.09 15.49
N GLU A 48 -17.33 21.83 16.79
CA GLU A 48 -16.27 22.43 17.59
C GLU A 48 -14.89 21.96 17.14
N THR A 49 -14.73 20.64 16.91
CA THR A 49 -13.48 20.06 16.39
C THR A 49 -13.12 20.63 15.02
N ILE A 50 -14.12 20.75 14.14
CA ILE A 50 -13.91 21.31 12.78
C ILE A 50 -13.53 22.81 12.88
N ALA A 51 -14.23 23.60 13.71
CA ALA A 51 -13.97 25.02 13.88
C ALA A 51 -12.61 25.33 14.51
N ALA A 52 -11.99 24.36 15.19
CA ALA A 52 -10.64 24.49 15.75
C ALA A 52 -9.53 24.44 14.68
N SER A 53 -9.83 24.02 13.45
CA SER A 53 -8.88 23.97 12.34
C SER A 53 -9.37 24.83 11.16
N ALA A 54 -8.57 25.79 10.75
CA ALA A 54 -8.87 26.62 9.57
C ALA A 54 -8.90 25.76 8.29
N TRP A 55 -8.01 24.77 8.18
CA TRP A 55 -7.99 23.83 7.08
C TRP A 55 -9.29 23.00 7.02
N ALA A 56 -9.70 22.39 8.13
CA ALA A 56 -10.93 21.59 8.17
C ALA A 56 -12.18 22.44 7.92
N THR A 57 -12.22 23.68 8.44
CA THR A 57 -13.27 24.64 8.18
C THR A 57 -13.38 24.95 6.69
N ALA A 58 -12.28 25.20 6.01
CA ALA A 58 -12.25 25.48 4.57
C ALA A 58 -12.79 24.28 3.75
N VAL A 59 -12.42 23.05 4.10
CA VAL A 59 -12.97 21.83 3.48
C VAL A 59 -14.47 21.70 3.73
N LYS A 60 -14.92 22.01 4.97
CA LYS A 60 -16.35 21.98 5.33
C LYS A 60 -17.16 22.98 4.55
N GLU A 61 -16.67 24.21 4.41
CA GLU A 61 -17.30 25.29 3.64
C GLU A 61 -17.33 24.99 2.14
N ALA A 62 -16.27 24.37 1.59
CA ALA A 62 -16.24 23.91 0.21
C ALA A 62 -17.23 22.77 -0.05
N GLY A 63 -17.61 22.00 0.98
CA GLY A 63 -18.53 20.88 0.89
C GLY A 63 -17.95 19.65 0.17
N ILE A 64 -16.64 19.63 -0.08
CA ILE A 64 -15.91 18.57 -0.77
C ILE A 64 -14.45 18.54 -0.29
N LEU A 65 -13.88 17.34 -0.14
CA LEU A 65 -12.45 17.11 0.13
C LEU A 65 -11.74 16.85 -1.20
N ARG A 66 -10.83 17.74 -1.62
CA ARG A 66 -10.02 17.56 -2.83
C ARG A 66 -8.77 16.75 -2.49
N VAL A 67 -8.61 15.58 -3.10
CA VAL A 67 -7.58 14.60 -2.78
C VAL A 67 -6.65 14.38 -3.96
N GLY A 68 -5.34 14.47 -3.73
CA GLY A 68 -4.33 13.90 -4.63
C GLY A 68 -4.11 12.43 -4.27
N GLY A 69 -4.33 11.53 -5.21
CA GLY A 69 -4.17 10.10 -4.98
C GLY A 69 -4.04 9.31 -6.29
N THR A 70 -3.91 7.99 -6.18
CA THR A 70 -3.84 7.13 -7.36
C THR A 70 -5.18 6.46 -7.67
N ARG A 71 -5.33 5.95 -8.90
CA ARG A 71 -6.45 5.09 -9.33
C ARG A 71 -5.98 3.71 -9.77
N THR A 72 -4.69 3.42 -9.59
CA THR A 72 -4.02 2.25 -10.17
C THR A 72 -3.31 1.37 -9.16
N SER A 73 -3.27 1.77 -7.89
CA SER A 73 -2.65 1.00 -6.81
C SER A 73 -3.64 0.00 -6.24
N PHE A 74 -3.46 -1.27 -6.60
CA PHE A 74 -4.43 -2.35 -6.39
C PHE A 74 -4.83 -2.57 -4.92
N LEU A 75 -3.88 -2.44 -3.98
CA LEU A 75 -4.13 -2.58 -2.54
C LEU A 75 -4.45 -1.24 -1.85
N PHE A 76 -3.95 -0.11 -2.39
CA PHE A 76 -4.05 1.19 -1.72
C PHE A 76 -5.13 2.11 -2.28
N SER A 77 -5.21 2.26 -3.59
CA SER A 77 -6.25 3.11 -4.22
C SER A 77 -6.45 2.71 -5.68
N GLN A 78 -7.43 1.85 -5.91
CA GLN A 78 -7.76 1.28 -7.22
C GLN A 78 -9.16 1.70 -7.63
N LEU A 79 -9.28 2.28 -8.83
CA LEU A 79 -10.56 2.45 -9.50
C LEU A 79 -11.10 1.09 -9.95
N ASP A 80 -12.32 0.76 -9.57
CA ASP A 80 -13.08 -0.35 -10.11
C ASP A 80 -13.98 0.15 -11.24
N GLU A 81 -13.64 -0.22 -12.48
CA GLU A 81 -14.36 0.22 -13.67
C GLU A 81 -15.79 -0.34 -13.74
N THR A 82 -16.14 -1.34 -12.94
CA THR A 82 -17.46 -1.95 -12.95
C THR A 82 -18.53 -1.09 -12.27
N ASP A 83 -18.12 -0.30 -11.27
CA ASP A 83 -19.02 0.57 -10.49
C ASP A 83 -18.50 2.00 -10.30
N ASN A 84 -17.33 2.31 -10.87
CA ASN A 84 -16.59 3.56 -10.68
C ASN A 84 -16.21 3.86 -9.21
N GLY A 85 -16.29 2.87 -8.32
CA GLY A 85 -15.86 2.99 -6.94
C GLY A 85 -14.34 2.95 -6.84
N ILE A 86 -13.78 3.72 -5.93
CA ILE A 86 -12.33 3.69 -5.64
C ILE A 86 -12.16 3.06 -4.27
N ARG A 87 -11.34 1.97 -4.19
CA ARG A 87 -11.18 1.18 -2.96
C ARG A 87 -9.72 0.82 -2.74
N GLY A 88 -9.39 0.53 -1.49
CA GLY A 88 -8.05 0.22 -1.01
C GLY A 88 -7.72 1.00 0.27
N PHE A 89 -6.52 0.82 0.79
CA PHE A 89 -6.17 1.37 2.09
C PHE A 89 -6.13 2.91 2.10
N ASP A 90 -5.38 3.54 1.17
CA ASP A 90 -5.38 5.00 1.00
C ASP A 90 -6.78 5.52 0.66
N ALA A 91 -7.50 4.78 -0.21
CA ALA A 91 -8.85 5.15 -0.61
C ALA A 91 -9.82 5.17 0.58
N GLY A 92 -9.74 4.18 1.44
CA GLY A 92 -10.55 4.14 2.66
C GLY A 92 -10.22 5.27 3.62
N LEU A 93 -8.94 5.60 3.76
CA LEU A 93 -8.51 6.69 4.65
C LEU A 93 -9.06 8.05 4.21
N TYR A 94 -8.94 8.43 2.92
CA TYR A 94 -9.46 9.73 2.50
C TYR A 94 -10.99 9.76 2.45
N GLN A 95 -11.68 8.64 2.20
CA GLN A 95 -13.13 8.55 2.28
C GLN A 95 -13.62 8.65 3.73
N LEU A 96 -12.92 8.01 4.69
CA LEU A 96 -13.19 8.20 6.13
C LEU A 96 -12.93 9.64 6.58
N LEU A 97 -11.88 10.31 6.04
CA LEU A 97 -11.61 11.71 6.33
C LEU A 97 -12.71 12.63 5.75
N ALA A 98 -13.17 12.37 4.53
CA ALA A 98 -14.31 13.07 3.95
C ALA A 98 -15.56 12.91 4.82
N ARG A 99 -15.85 11.70 5.29
CA ARG A 99 -16.92 11.43 6.24
C ARG A 99 -16.72 12.15 7.57
N TYR A 100 -15.52 12.15 8.10
CA TYR A 100 -15.16 12.80 9.36
C TYR A 100 -15.48 14.30 9.34
N ILE A 101 -15.16 14.99 8.23
CA ILE A 101 -15.38 16.43 8.07
C ILE A 101 -16.80 16.76 7.59
N LEU A 102 -17.29 16.01 6.59
CA LEU A 102 -18.50 16.37 5.80
C LEU A 102 -19.71 15.50 6.12
N GLY A 103 -19.56 14.44 6.95
CA GLY A 103 -20.62 13.50 7.29
C GLY A 103 -20.97 12.50 6.19
N ASP A 104 -20.22 12.48 5.07
CA ASP A 104 -20.48 11.64 3.91
C ASP A 104 -19.14 11.25 3.26
N GLU A 105 -18.86 9.95 3.21
CA GLU A 105 -17.64 9.37 2.65
C GLU A 105 -17.49 9.57 1.15
N ASN A 106 -18.55 9.92 0.44
CA ASN A 106 -18.54 10.15 -1.00
C ASN A 106 -18.24 11.61 -1.38
N LYS A 107 -18.10 12.49 -0.40
CA LYS A 107 -17.82 13.92 -0.64
C LYS A 107 -16.33 14.19 -0.80
N PHE A 108 -15.72 13.56 -1.81
CA PHE A 108 -14.36 13.82 -2.22
C PHE A 108 -14.24 13.95 -3.74
N GLU A 109 -13.20 14.65 -4.18
CA GLU A 109 -12.78 14.72 -5.58
C GLU A 109 -11.34 14.25 -5.68
N LEU A 110 -11.07 13.22 -6.52
CA LEU A 110 -9.74 12.63 -6.66
C LEU A 110 -9.03 13.16 -7.91
N THR A 111 -7.94 13.87 -7.70
CA THR A 111 -6.94 14.22 -8.72
C THR A 111 -5.90 13.11 -8.80
N GLN A 112 -5.74 12.49 -9.98
CA GLN A 112 -4.72 11.48 -10.21
C GLN A 112 -3.32 12.09 -10.08
N VAL A 113 -2.48 11.48 -9.25
CA VAL A 113 -1.07 11.86 -9.08
C VAL A 113 -0.15 10.65 -9.22
N ASN A 114 1.13 10.92 -9.45
CA ASN A 114 2.26 10.01 -9.30
C ASN A 114 3.30 10.61 -8.34
N SER A 115 4.42 9.93 -8.15
CA SER A 115 5.47 10.39 -7.23
C SER A 115 6.08 11.75 -7.61
N SER A 116 6.09 12.09 -8.90
CA SER A 116 6.65 13.37 -9.40
C SER A 116 5.67 14.54 -9.34
N THR A 117 4.36 14.29 -9.32
CA THR A 117 3.33 15.33 -9.44
C THR A 117 2.62 15.66 -8.14
N ARG A 118 2.63 14.76 -7.14
CA ARG A 118 1.86 14.89 -5.89
C ARG A 118 2.21 16.13 -5.07
N GLU A 119 3.49 16.57 -5.07
CA GLU A 119 3.90 17.79 -4.36
C GLU A 119 3.37 19.05 -5.06
N SER A 120 3.42 19.09 -6.39
CA SER A 120 3.00 20.28 -7.15
C SER A 120 1.50 20.53 -7.08
N VAL A 121 0.65 19.50 -7.09
CA VAL A 121 -0.80 19.67 -6.95
C VAL A 121 -1.21 20.14 -5.56
N LEU A 122 -0.44 19.75 -4.53
CA LEU A 122 -0.64 20.20 -3.15
C LEU A 122 -0.18 21.65 -2.96
N THR A 123 1.04 21.98 -3.38
CA THR A 123 1.62 23.32 -3.23
C THR A 123 0.92 24.38 -4.07
N SER A 124 0.30 23.99 -5.18
CA SER A 124 -0.54 24.91 -6.00
C SER A 124 -1.95 25.11 -5.44
N GLY A 125 -2.35 24.37 -4.38
CA GLY A 125 -3.70 24.41 -3.81
C GLY A 125 -4.77 23.74 -4.70
N GLN A 126 -4.36 22.90 -5.65
CA GLN A 126 -5.29 22.11 -6.46
C GLN A 126 -5.99 21.05 -5.62
N VAL A 127 -5.32 20.51 -4.61
CA VAL A 127 -5.86 19.55 -3.67
C VAL A 127 -5.66 20.01 -2.23
N ASP A 128 -6.48 19.48 -1.32
CA ASP A 128 -6.43 19.79 0.11
C ASP A 128 -5.51 18.83 0.86
N ALA A 129 -5.40 17.58 0.39
CA ALA A 129 -4.55 16.55 0.97
C ALA A 129 -4.08 15.56 -0.09
N VAL A 130 -2.95 14.86 0.17
CA VAL A 130 -2.40 13.82 -0.71
C VAL A 130 -2.31 12.50 0.04
N PHE A 131 -2.91 11.46 -0.53
CA PHE A 131 -2.86 10.05 -0.10
C PHE A 131 -2.32 9.22 -1.27
N ALA A 132 -1.05 8.87 -1.23
CA ALA A 132 -0.37 8.22 -2.37
C ALA A 132 0.86 7.43 -1.92
N THR A 133 0.72 6.55 -0.89
CA THR A 133 1.87 5.85 -0.27
C THR A 133 3.06 6.79 -0.09
N TYR A 134 2.81 7.91 0.56
CA TYR A 134 3.68 9.08 0.50
C TYR A 134 4.71 9.08 1.64
N SER A 135 5.90 8.54 1.36
CA SER A 135 7.01 8.47 2.34
C SER A 135 7.31 9.85 2.93
N ILE A 136 7.34 9.91 4.25
CA ILE A 136 7.77 11.09 5.01
C ILE A 136 9.30 11.18 4.93
N THR A 137 9.83 12.22 4.29
CA THR A 137 11.28 12.46 4.22
C THR A 137 11.61 13.90 4.61
N PRO A 138 12.82 14.17 5.14
CA PRO A 138 13.22 15.54 5.47
C PRO A 138 13.11 16.51 4.31
N SER A 139 13.50 16.12 3.10
CA SER A 139 13.42 16.97 1.91
C SER A 139 11.98 17.35 1.55
N ARG A 140 11.03 16.40 1.68
CA ARG A 140 9.60 16.67 1.44
C ARG A 140 9.00 17.55 2.53
N GLN A 141 9.45 17.36 3.78
CA GLN A 141 9.01 18.20 4.90
C GLN A 141 9.48 19.66 4.79
N GLU A 142 10.49 19.97 3.97
CA GLU A 142 10.85 21.38 3.66
C GLU A 142 9.78 22.08 2.83
N VAL A 143 9.03 21.33 2.00
CA VAL A 143 8.09 21.85 0.99
C VAL A 143 6.64 21.73 1.42
N ILE A 144 6.28 20.66 2.11
CA ILE A 144 4.93 20.34 2.58
C ILE A 144 4.96 19.91 4.05
N SER A 145 3.79 19.77 4.65
CA SER A 145 3.64 19.15 5.97
C SER A 145 3.00 17.78 5.86
N PHE A 146 3.24 16.90 6.84
CA PHE A 146 2.65 15.57 6.90
C PHE A 146 1.88 15.36 8.20
N ALA A 147 0.70 14.73 8.09
CA ALA A 147 0.05 14.07 9.20
C ALA A 147 0.38 12.57 9.17
N GLY A 148 0.33 11.91 10.30
CA GLY A 148 0.68 10.51 10.46
C GLY A 148 2.02 10.30 11.17
N PRO A 149 2.74 9.18 10.92
CA PRO A 149 2.50 8.23 9.83
C PRO A 149 1.22 7.40 9.99
N TYR A 150 0.64 6.95 8.88
CA TYR A 150 -0.53 6.07 8.88
C TYR A 150 -0.20 4.62 8.47
N TYR A 151 0.98 4.40 7.92
CA TYR A 151 1.51 3.10 7.48
C TYR A 151 3.04 3.13 7.55
N THR A 152 3.66 1.94 7.67
CA THR A 152 5.10 1.80 7.56
C THR A 152 5.43 0.66 6.61
N SER A 153 6.30 0.92 5.63
CA SER A 153 6.82 -0.04 4.67
C SER A 153 8.34 -0.22 4.85
N GLN A 154 8.93 -0.99 3.99
CA GLN A 154 10.36 -1.13 3.74
C GLN A 154 10.59 -1.23 2.24
N TYR A 155 11.85 -1.24 1.80
CA TYR A 155 12.19 -1.41 0.38
C TYR A 155 12.42 -2.89 0.07
N ALA A 156 12.15 -3.27 -1.18
CA ALA A 156 12.43 -4.61 -1.65
C ALA A 156 12.74 -4.62 -3.16
N VAL A 157 13.16 -5.78 -3.64
CA VAL A 157 13.51 -6.01 -5.03
C VAL A 157 12.46 -6.90 -5.69
N LEU A 158 11.77 -6.38 -6.70
CA LEU A 158 10.87 -7.15 -7.55
C LEU A 158 11.64 -7.63 -8.78
N VAL A 159 11.45 -8.90 -9.10
CA VAL A 159 11.98 -9.52 -10.31
C VAL A 159 10.87 -10.25 -11.07
N LYS A 160 11.13 -10.56 -12.33
CA LYS A 160 10.27 -11.47 -13.08
C LYS A 160 10.27 -12.86 -12.42
N ASN A 161 9.11 -13.49 -12.34
CA ASN A 161 9.01 -14.84 -11.78
C ASN A 161 9.92 -15.81 -12.55
N GLY A 162 10.61 -16.69 -11.82
CA GLY A 162 11.63 -17.59 -12.37
C GLY A 162 13.01 -16.96 -12.59
N ASN A 163 13.21 -15.70 -12.21
CA ASN A 163 14.54 -15.10 -12.19
C ASN A 163 15.43 -15.82 -11.14
N THR A 164 16.67 -16.11 -11.52
CA THR A 164 17.69 -16.76 -10.67
C THR A 164 18.98 -15.97 -10.56
N GLU A 165 19.09 -14.85 -11.28
CA GLU A 165 20.31 -14.03 -11.34
C GLU A 165 20.33 -12.96 -10.24
N VAL A 166 19.19 -12.30 -10.01
CA VAL A 166 19.05 -11.28 -8.96
C VAL A 166 18.46 -11.96 -7.73
N THR A 167 19.25 -12.06 -6.67
CA THR A 167 18.89 -12.75 -5.43
C THR A 167 18.58 -11.80 -4.25
N GLY A 168 18.60 -10.50 -4.50
CA GLY A 168 18.35 -9.44 -3.54
C GLY A 168 19.10 -8.17 -3.90
N ILE A 169 19.16 -7.22 -2.96
CA ILE A 169 19.81 -5.91 -3.16
C ILE A 169 21.29 -6.03 -3.51
N ASP A 170 22.01 -6.97 -2.89
CA ASP A 170 23.44 -7.20 -3.15
C ASP A 170 23.71 -7.76 -4.55
N GLY A 171 22.70 -8.28 -5.24
CA GLY A 171 22.81 -8.84 -6.60
C GLY A 171 22.55 -7.82 -7.72
N LEU A 172 22.46 -6.51 -7.41
CA LEU A 172 22.09 -5.48 -8.38
C LEU A 172 23.29 -4.79 -9.06
N ALA A 173 24.54 -5.09 -8.69
CA ALA A 173 25.73 -4.53 -9.35
C ALA A 173 25.69 -4.83 -10.86
N ASP A 174 25.92 -3.83 -11.70
CA ASP A 174 25.88 -3.86 -13.16
C ASP A 174 24.52 -4.27 -13.77
N LYS A 175 23.44 -4.38 -12.96
CA LYS A 175 22.08 -4.68 -13.42
C LYS A 175 21.32 -3.39 -13.77
N ILE A 176 20.44 -3.48 -14.77
CA ILE A 176 19.53 -2.37 -15.09
C ILE A 176 18.33 -2.46 -14.13
N VAL A 177 18.22 -1.49 -13.23
CA VAL A 177 17.21 -1.48 -12.17
C VAL A 177 16.22 -0.38 -12.38
N ALA A 178 14.95 -0.76 -12.52
CA ALA A 178 13.82 0.17 -12.59
C ALA A 178 13.54 0.81 -11.22
N THR A 179 13.11 2.05 -11.21
CA THR A 179 12.49 2.72 -10.07
C THR A 179 11.56 3.82 -10.56
N GLN A 180 10.77 4.44 -9.65
CA GLN A 180 9.88 5.55 -10.04
C GLN A 180 10.58 6.90 -9.86
N ALA A 181 10.47 7.76 -10.85
CA ALA A 181 10.88 9.16 -10.76
C ALA A 181 10.13 9.88 -9.64
N GLY A 182 10.84 10.71 -8.86
CA GLY A 182 10.26 11.46 -7.73
C GLY A 182 9.88 10.61 -6.51
N SER A 183 10.15 9.28 -6.53
CA SER A 183 10.04 8.41 -5.37
C SER A 183 11.29 8.47 -4.49
N THR A 184 11.32 7.67 -3.42
CA THR A 184 12.53 7.44 -2.61
C THR A 184 13.50 6.46 -3.27
N GLY A 185 13.04 5.69 -4.26
CA GLY A 185 13.80 4.64 -4.93
C GLY A 185 15.17 5.06 -5.47
N PRO A 186 15.31 6.19 -6.21
CA PRO A 186 16.62 6.62 -6.70
C PRO A 186 17.65 6.83 -5.57
N SER A 187 17.25 7.44 -4.46
CA SER A 187 18.15 7.68 -3.31
C SER A 187 18.48 6.39 -2.55
N ILE A 188 17.53 5.48 -2.44
CA ILE A 188 17.74 4.15 -1.85
C ILE A 188 18.71 3.32 -2.70
N LEU A 189 18.55 3.32 -4.02
CA LEU A 189 19.48 2.65 -4.93
C LEU A 189 20.88 3.25 -4.84
N ALA A 190 21.02 4.57 -4.81
CA ALA A 190 22.30 5.22 -4.65
C ALA A 190 23.02 4.84 -3.33
N GLN A 191 22.26 4.55 -2.27
CA GLN A 191 22.81 4.16 -0.97
C GLN A 191 23.14 2.66 -0.87
N PHE A 192 22.26 1.79 -1.34
CA PHE A 192 22.31 0.35 -1.08
C PHE A 192 22.79 -0.48 -2.29
N ALA A 193 22.72 0.08 -3.50
CA ALA A 193 23.18 -0.56 -4.73
C ALA A 193 23.83 0.48 -5.67
N PRO A 194 24.93 1.14 -5.25
CA PRO A 194 25.53 2.26 -5.99
C PRO A 194 26.07 1.87 -7.38
N ASP A 195 26.36 0.58 -7.58
CA ASP A 195 26.86 0.06 -8.87
C ASP A 195 25.72 -0.41 -9.80
N ALA A 196 24.44 -0.25 -9.40
CA ALA A 196 23.29 -0.54 -10.26
C ALA A 196 23.11 0.54 -11.34
N ILE A 197 22.67 0.12 -12.53
CA ILE A 197 22.32 1.03 -13.62
C ILE A 197 20.84 1.44 -13.44
N VAL A 198 20.60 2.59 -12.83
CA VAL A 198 19.26 3.03 -12.49
C VAL A 198 18.52 3.58 -13.70
N GLN A 199 17.32 3.08 -13.94
CA GLN A 199 16.38 3.61 -14.94
C GLN A 199 15.08 4.05 -14.24
N GLU A 200 14.79 5.34 -14.33
CA GLU A 200 13.59 5.93 -13.75
C GLU A 200 12.41 5.88 -14.72
N PHE A 201 11.23 5.52 -14.19
CA PHE A 201 9.96 5.48 -14.90
C PHE A 201 8.96 6.43 -14.25
N GLU A 202 7.97 6.87 -15.01
CA GLU A 202 6.97 7.83 -14.54
C GLU A 202 6.08 7.24 -13.42
N ASP A 203 5.73 5.96 -13.53
CA ASP A 203 4.84 5.28 -12.58
C ASP A 203 5.21 3.80 -12.36
N ASP A 204 4.56 3.18 -11.37
CA ASP A 204 4.71 1.77 -11.00
C ASP A 204 4.41 0.82 -12.17
N ILE A 205 3.39 1.12 -12.97
CA ILE A 205 2.97 0.24 -14.06
C ILE A 205 4.08 0.17 -15.12
N GLN A 206 4.67 1.29 -15.47
CA GLN A 206 5.76 1.35 -16.45
C GLN A 206 7.00 0.63 -15.93
N ALA A 207 7.38 0.86 -14.65
CA ALA A 207 8.55 0.25 -14.02
C ALA A 207 8.44 -1.30 -13.99
N ARG A 208 7.35 -1.85 -13.46
CA ARG A 208 7.16 -3.31 -13.41
C ARG A 208 6.95 -3.95 -14.79
N THR A 209 6.34 -3.24 -15.74
CA THR A 209 6.21 -3.70 -17.12
C THR A 209 7.57 -3.79 -17.81
N ALA A 210 8.51 -2.90 -17.49
CA ALA A 210 9.88 -2.99 -17.99
C ALA A 210 10.58 -4.27 -17.52
N VAL A 211 10.37 -4.70 -16.27
CA VAL A 211 10.85 -5.98 -15.75
C VAL A 211 10.18 -7.16 -16.46
N GLU A 212 8.86 -7.11 -16.63
CA GLU A 212 8.11 -8.17 -17.31
C GLU A 212 8.59 -8.42 -18.74
N LEU A 213 8.88 -7.33 -19.46
CA LEU A 213 9.37 -7.35 -20.83
C LEU A 213 10.89 -7.61 -20.93
N GLY A 214 11.61 -7.75 -19.80
CA GLY A 214 13.07 -7.95 -19.77
C GLY A 214 13.87 -6.73 -20.25
N ARG A 215 13.31 -5.53 -20.14
CA ARG A 215 14.00 -4.27 -20.42
C ARG A 215 14.86 -3.82 -19.24
N THR A 216 14.46 -4.21 -18.03
CA THR A 216 15.22 -4.06 -16.79
C THR A 216 15.27 -5.40 -16.08
N ASP A 217 16.35 -5.63 -15.32
CA ASP A 217 16.57 -6.88 -14.59
C ASP A 217 15.73 -6.99 -13.32
N ALA A 218 15.49 -5.84 -12.68
CA ALA A 218 14.76 -5.73 -11.42
C ALA A 218 14.03 -4.39 -11.32
N TYR A 219 13.15 -4.29 -10.32
CA TYR A 219 12.50 -3.05 -9.90
C TYR A 219 12.64 -2.90 -8.39
N VAL A 220 13.20 -1.78 -7.92
CA VAL A 220 13.31 -1.44 -6.51
C VAL A 220 12.28 -0.38 -6.17
N THR A 221 11.43 -0.71 -5.20
CA THR A 221 10.39 0.16 -4.65
C THR A 221 9.98 -0.34 -3.27
N ASP A 222 8.96 0.25 -2.69
CA ASP A 222 8.38 -0.15 -1.42
C ASP A 222 7.83 -1.58 -1.49
N TYR A 223 8.07 -2.36 -0.45
CA TYR A 223 7.59 -3.75 -0.35
C TYR A 223 6.08 -3.86 -0.58
N THR A 224 5.31 -2.89 -0.09
CA THR A 224 3.85 -2.80 -0.28
C THR A 224 3.44 -2.68 -1.75
N LEU A 225 4.18 -1.92 -2.57
CA LEU A 225 3.95 -1.81 -4.01
C LEU A 225 4.36 -3.09 -4.75
N ILE A 226 5.36 -3.81 -4.25
CA ILE A 226 5.72 -5.14 -4.76
C ILE A 226 4.60 -6.14 -4.48
N LEU A 227 4.07 -6.20 -3.26
CA LEU A 227 2.91 -7.02 -2.92
C LEU A 227 1.70 -6.68 -3.79
N ASN A 228 1.43 -5.39 -3.99
CA ASN A 228 0.42 -4.89 -4.92
C ASN A 228 0.57 -5.49 -6.33
N SER A 229 1.79 -5.51 -6.84
CA SER A 229 2.11 -6.06 -8.17
C SER A 229 1.92 -7.58 -8.25
N ILE A 230 2.35 -8.31 -7.21
CA ILE A 230 2.27 -9.77 -7.12
C ILE A 230 0.80 -10.22 -7.01
N VAL A 231 0.02 -9.58 -6.14
CA VAL A 231 -1.40 -9.92 -5.94
C VAL A 231 -2.22 -9.62 -7.19
N LYS A 232 -1.95 -8.49 -7.84
CA LYS A 232 -2.64 -8.11 -9.08
C LYS A 232 -2.30 -9.01 -10.26
N ASN A 233 -1.07 -9.55 -10.33
CA ASN A 233 -0.56 -10.34 -11.45
C ASN A 233 0.05 -11.66 -10.93
N PRO A 234 -0.78 -12.60 -10.45
CA PRO A 234 -0.28 -13.85 -9.88
C PRO A 234 0.63 -14.61 -10.86
N GLY A 235 1.81 -14.99 -10.41
CA GLY A 235 2.77 -15.74 -11.20
C GLY A 235 3.63 -14.91 -12.17
N ALA A 236 3.44 -13.59 -12.28
CA ALA A 236 4.26 -12.74 -13.14
C ALA A 236 5.58 -12.31 -12.47
N TYR A 237 5.54 -12.05 -11.17
CA TYR A 237 6.64 -11.47 -10.41
C TYR A 237 6.97 -12.27 -9.16
N ALA A 238 8.15 -12.03 -8.61
CA ALA A 238 8.62 -12.53 -7.32
C ALA A 238 9.40 -11.44 -6.57
N VAL A 239 9.48 -11.57 -5.25
CA VAL A 239 10.41 -10.81 -4.42
C VAL A 239 11.77 -11.52 -4.48
N ALA A 240 12.85 -10.78 -4.71
CA ALA A 240 14.20 -11.28 -4.63
C ALA A 240 14.83 -10.85 -3.30
N GLY A 241 15.23 -11.84 -2.49
CA GLY A 241 15.80 -11.61 -1.16
C GLY A 241 14.79 -11.06 -0.14
N ASP A 242 15.32 -10.57 0.97
CA ASP A 242 14.54 -9.96 2.04
C ASP A 242 14.27 -8.47 1.77
N ALA A 243 13.31 -7.90 2.48
CA ALA A 243 13.14 -6.45 2.55
C ALA A 243 14.39 -5.81 3.19
N PHE A 244 14.74 -4.61 2.75
CA PHE A 244 16.00 -3.96 3.14
C PHE A 244 15.81 -2.46 3.38
N GLY A 245 16.89 -1.82 3.88
CA GLY A 245 16.91 -0.39 4.12
C GLY A 245 16.19 0.03 5.40
N PRO A 246 16.03 1.34 5.61
CA PRO A 246 15.30 1.87 6.76
C PRO A 246 13.79 1.61 6.61
N GLU A 247 13.06 1.75 7.71
CA GLU A 247 11.61 1.89 7.67
C GLU A 247 11.20 3.07 6.80
N ASP A 248 10.11 2.90 6.06
CA ASP A 248 9.55 3.91 5.16
C ASP A 248 8.14 4.30 5.65
N PRO A 249 8.03 5.29 6.54
CA PRO A 249 6.75 5.75 7.05
C PRO A 249 5.98 6.55 6.00
N TYR A 250 4.70 6.20 5.80
CA TYR A 250 3.80 6.94 4.92
C TYR A 250 2.97 7.95 5.70
N GLY A 251 2.94 9.19 5.22
CA GLY A 251 2.12 10.26 5.77
C GLY A 251 1.10 10.79 4.77
N ILE A 252 0.14 11.51 5.31
CA ILE A 252 -0.84 12.27 4.54
C ILE A 252 -0.23 13.65 4.29
N GLY A 253 0.06 13.96 3.01
CA GLY A 253 0.59 15.26 2.62
C GLY A 253 -0.45 16.36 2.76
N LEU A 254 -0.06 17.45 3.40
CA LEU A 254 -0.88 18.65 3.62
C LEU A 254 -0.09 19.90 3.21
N PRO A 255 -0.76 21.04 2.94
CA PRO A 255 -0.06 22.28 2.66
C PRO A 255 0.97 22.61 3.75
N LYS A 256 2.07 23.24 3.36
CA LYS A 256 3.15 23.58 4.29
C LYS A 256 2.62 24.43 5.45
N ASP A 257 3.00 24.05 6.66
CA ASP A 257 2.62 24.69 7.93
C ASP A 257 1.09 24.78 8.19
N SER A 258 0.33 23.85 7.57
CA SER A 258 -1.12 23.76 7.77
C SER A 258 -1.46 23.30 9.19
N ASP A 259 -2.43 23.94 9.81
CA ASP A 259 -3.07 23.47 11.05
C ASP A 259 -3.87 22.18 10.85
N GLY A 260 -4.14 21.82 9.60
CA GLY A 260 -4.74 20.54 9.22
C GLY A 260 -3.93 19.33 9.68
N VAL A 261 -2.61 19.47 9.92
CA VAL A 261 -1.78 18.37 10.46
C VAL A 261 -2.32 17.86 11.79
N ALA A 262 -2.58 18.75 12.74
CA ALA A 262 -3.12 18.36 14.04
C ALA A 262 -4.52 17.74 13.91
N PHE A 263 -5.39 18.34 13.08
CA PHE A 263 -6.73 17.83 12.82
C PHE A 263 -6.73 16.41 12.19
N VAL A 264 -5.88 16.17 11.19
CA VAL A 264 -5.77 14.87 10.54
C VAL A 264 -5.11 13.83 11.45
N ASN A 265 -4.17 14.23 12.33
CA ASN A 265 -3.62 13.35 13.36
C ASN A 265 -4.70 12.93 14.37
N GLU A 266 -5.59 13.84 14.77
CA GLU A 266 -6.75 13.54 15.63
C GLU A 266 -7.72 12.56 14.95
N PHE A 267 -7.99 12.75 13.65
CA PHE A 267 -8.75 11.80 12.83
C PHE A 267 -8.09 10.42 12.79
N LEU A 268 -6.79 10.33 12.48
CA LEU A 268 -6.06 9.06 12.45
C LEU A 268 -6.15 8.33 13.79
N LYS A 269 -5.95 9.07 14.89
CA LYS A 269 -6.10 8.52 16.23
C LYS A 269 -7.52 8.01 16.49
N ALA A 270 -8.55 8.71 16.07
CA ALA A 270 -9.94 8.29 16.24
C ALA A 270 -10.25 6.97 15.49
N ILE A 271 -9.71 6.77 14.27
CA ILE A 271 -9.92 5.51 13.54
C ILE A 271 -9.05 4.37 14.09
N GLU A 272 -7.90 4.65 14.69
CA GLU A 272 -7.08 3.66 15.39
C GLU A 272 -7.75 3.20 16.68
N ASP A 273 -8.16 4.14 17.55
CA ASP A 273 -8.82 3.86 18.83
C ASP A 273 -10.15 3.09 18.65
N SER A 274 -10.87 3.31 17.54
CA SER A 274 -12.10 2.57 17.19
C SER A 274 -11.84 1.23 16.52
N GLY A 275 -10.59 0.89 16.17
CA GLY A 275 -10.22 -0.31 15.45
C GLY A 275 -10.54 -0.29 13.95
N LEU A 276 -11.01 0.81 13.40
CA LEU A 276 -11.33 0.96 11.98
C LEU A 276 -10.08 0.90 11.11
N TRP A 277 -8.94 1.42 11.61
CA TRP A 277 -7.67 1.30 10.90
C TRP A 277 -7.30 -0.16 10.63
N ALA A 278 -7.35 -1.00 11.66
CA ALA A 278 -7.03 -2.43 11.54
C ALA A 278 -8.02 -3.18 10.63
N GLN A 279 -9.31 -2.84 10.71
CA GLN A 279 -10.34 -3.42 9.84
C GLN A 279 -10.13 -3.00 8.38
N LEU A 280 -9.82 -1.72 8.13
CA LEU A 280 -9.52 -1.22 6.79
C LEU A 280 -8.27 -1.89 6.22
N TRP A 281 -7.23 -2.06 7.05
CA TRP A 281 -6.03 -2.79 6.68
C TRP A 281 -6.36 -4.24 6.29
N GLN A 282 -7.16 -4.93 7.12
CA GLN A 282 -7.53 -6.32 6.86
C GLN A 282 -8.26 -6.46 5.54
N ILE A 283 -9.29 -5.65 5.28
CA ILE A 283 -10.09 -5.70 4.04
C ILE A 283 -9.23 -5.33 2.82
N SER A 284 -8.33 -4.35 2.95
CA SER A 284 -7.57 -3.82 1.82
C SER A 284 -6.31 -4.62 1.50
N LEU A 285 -5.60 -5.11 2.52
CA LEU A 285 -4.31 -5.79 2.40
C LEU A 285 -4.40 -7.25 2.90
N GLY A 286 -4.78 -7.48 4.15
CA GLY A 286 -4.70 -8.78 4.80
C GLY A 286 -5.39 -9.89 4.01
N ASP A 287 -6.69 -9.74 3.77
CA ASP A 287 -7.53 -10.71 3.05
C ASP A 287 -7.08 -10.93 1.60
N ARG A 288 -6.34 -9.99 1.03
CA ARG A 288 -5.90 -10.01 -0.37
C ARG A 288 -4.46 -10.50 -0.55
N THR A 289 -3.66 -10.46 0.53
CA THR A 289 -2.25 -10.91 0.52
C THR A 289 -2.04 -12.19 1.29
N GLY A 290 -3.06 -12.68 2.03
CA GLY A 290 -2.96 -13.85 2.90
C GLY A 290 -2.22 -13.55 4.21
N ILE A 291 -2.14 -12.30 4.64
CA ILE A 291 -1.57 -11.92 5.93
C ILE A 291 -2.71 -11.87 6.96
N ASP A 292 -2.68 -12.78 7.92
CA ASP A 292 -3.81 -13.07 8.82
C ASP A 292 -4.15 -11.95 9.81
N ALA A 293 -3.22 -11.03 10.09
CA ALA A 293 -3.46 -9.97 11.07
C ALA A 293 -2.80 -8.65 10.67
N ALA A 294 -3.51 -7.55 10.88
CA ALA A 294 -2.96 -6.22 10.74
C ALA A 294 -1.77 -6.02 11.68
N PRO A 295 -0.69 -5.37 11.23
CA PRO A 295 0.37 -4.94 12.14
C PRO A 295 -0.18 -3.90 13.13
N ALA A 296 0.60 -3.56 14.14
CA ALA A 296 0.28 -2.40 14.96
C ALA A 296 0.29 -1.14 14.07
N ALA A 297 -0.68 -0.26 14.28
CA ALA A 297 -0.67 1.05 13.62
C ALA A 297 0.62 1.81 14.01
N PRO A 298 1.21 2.59 13.09
CA PRO A 298 2.36 3.41 13.41
C PRO A 298 2.03 4.44 14.50
N VAL A 299 3.03 4.81 15.29
CA VAL A 299 2.86 5.88 16.29
C VAL A 299 2.79 7.22 15.57
N ILE A 300 1.65 7.90 15.70
CA ILE A 300 1.45 9.23 15.11
C ILE A 300 2.37 10.23 15.80
N ALA A 301 3.12 11.01 15.02
CA ALA A 301 3.99 12.04 15.55
C ALA A 301 3.16 13.16 16.23
N GLU A 302 3.64 13.61 17.42
CA GLU A 302 3.05 14.74 18.15
C GLU A 302 3.40 16.10 17.52
#